data_80ee52716a0fa4a58d2794db9b662ff9
#
_entry.id   80ee52716a0fa4a58d2794db9b662ff9
#
_cell.length_a   1.000
_cell.length_b   1.000
_cell.length_c   1.000
_cell.angle_alpha   90.00
_cell.angle_beta   90.00
_cell.angle_gamma   90.00
#
_symmetry.space_group_name_H-M   'P 1'
#
loop_
_entity.id
_entity.type
_entity.pdbx_description
1 polymer ?
#
loop_
_entity_poly.entity_id
_entity_poly.type
_entity_poly.pdbx_seq_one_letter_code
_entity_poly.pdbx_strand_id
1 'polypeptide(L)'
;MRIRELFPSETALVTQFYREAPDYWLLAEGRCDPEAQAQDFFTDAPPNCDPAQSDRLGLFLNQRLSGVAEVAYGFPEPSDAYLGLMLLGPWAQGAGHGRAFLAHAETLARRRHAPRLYLAVLDVNPRGRAFWEREGFKGTGLSRKDAITGHLVERMVKPL
;
A
#
# COMPACT_ATOMS: atom_id res chain seq x y z
N MET A 1 -14.08 -12.54 5.42
CA MET A 1 -13.18 -11.39 5.13
C MET A 1 -13.95 -10.09 5.33
N ARG A 2 -13.35 -9.15 6.00
CA ARG A 2 -13.89 -7.82 6.23
C ARG A 2 -12.83 -6.77 5.95
N ILE A 3 -13.19 -5.71 5.22
CA ILE A 3 -12.31 -4.56 4.98
C ILE A 3 -12.97 -3.34 5.60
N ARG A 4 -12.22 -2.60 6.40
CA ARG A 4 -12.70 -1.37 7.04
C ARG A 4 -11.59 -0.35 7.22
N GLU A 5 -11.98 0.89 7.48
CA GLU A 5 -11.06 1.94 7.83
C GLU A 5 -10.35 1.64 9.16
N LEU A 6 -9.08 2.03 9.23
CA LEU A 6 -8.27 2.02 10.44
C LEU A 6 -8.03 3.46 10.89
N PHE A 7 -7.97 3.66 12.20
CA PHE A 7 -7.80 4.98 12.80
C PHE A 7 -6.49 5.05 13.60
N PRO A 8 -5.91 6.26 13.80
CA PRO A 8 -4.67 6.40 14.57
C PRO A 8 -4.74 5.80 15.98
N SER A 9 -5.93 5.75 16.60
CA SER A 9 -6.13 5.06 17.88
C SER A 9 -5.85 3.56 17.80
N GLU A 10 -5.75 2.99 16.60
CA GLU A 10 -5.48 1.57 16.36
C GLU A 10 -4.00 1.31 15.98
N THR A 11 -3.11 2.25 16.27
CA THR A 11 -1.67 2.08 15.97
C THR A 11 -1.09 0.81 16.57
N ALA A 12 -1.50 0.43 17.78
CA ALA A 12 -1.04 -0.81 18.42
C ALA A 12 -1.41 -2.06 17.61
N LEU A 13 -2.56 -2.05 16.95
CA LEU A 13 -3.01 -3.15 16.09
C LEU A 13 -2.12 -3.27 14.85
N VAL A 14 -1.78 -2.16 14.21
CA VAL A 14 -0.88 -2.14 13.06
C VAL A 14 0.54 -2.54 13.47
N THR A 15 1.00 -2.07 14.62
CA THR A 15 2.30 -2.46 15.19
C THR A 15 2.40 -3.98 15.34
N GLN A 16 1.37 -4.60 15.92
CA GLN A 16 1.34 -6.05 16.09
C GLN A 16 1.32 -6.77 14.74
N PHE A 17 0.55 -6.28 13.76
CA PHE A 17 0.53 -6.85 12.43
C PHE A 17 1.92 -6.81 11.78
N TYR A 18 2.64 -5.69 11.87
CA TYR A 18 4.00 -5.59 11.32
C TYR A 18 5.00 -6.48 12.05
N ARG A 19 4.82 -6.66 13.34
CA ARG A 19 5.66 -7.59 14.12
C ARG A 19 5.49 -9.03 13.67
N GLU A 20 4.27 -9.41 13.31
CA GLU A 20 3.96 -10.75 12.80
C GLU A 20 4.25 -10.93 11.30
N ALA A 21 4.37 -9.84 10.54
CA ALA A 21 4.61 -9.85 9.10
C ALA A 21 5.78 -8.94 8.71
N PRO A 22 7.02 -9.26 9.15
CA PRO A 22 8.17 -8.38 8.96
C PRO A 22 8.80 -8.47 7.57
N ASP A 23 8.45 -9.47 6.75
CA ASP A 23 9.18 -9.81 5.53
C ASP A 23 9.24 -8.66 4.52
N TYR A 24 8.14 -7.97 4.32
CA TYR A 24 8.12 -6.84 3.39
C TYR A 24 9.09 -5.74 3.83
N TRP A 25 9.09 -5.40 5.12
CA TRP A 25 9.93 -4.33 5.65
C TRP A 25 11.41 -4.70 5.61
N LEU A 26 11.73 -5.98 5.87
CA LEU A 26 13.09 -6.47 5.73
C LEU A 26 13.56 -6.39 4.28
N LEU A 27 12.68 -6.71 3.32
CA LEU A 27 12.99 -6.61 1.90
C LEU A 27 13.15 -5.14 1.46
N ALA A 28 12.20 -4.28 1.83
CA ALA A 28 12.13 -2.91 1.36
C ALA A 28 13.14 -1.99 2.03
N GLU A 29 13.38 -2.15 3.34
CA GLU A 29 14.17 -1.22 4.14
C GLU A 29 15.40 -1.87 4.79
N GLY A 30 15.54 -3.19 4.72
CA GLY A 30 16.61 -3.94 5.36
C GLY A 30 16.44 -4.10 6.87
N ARG A 31 15.36 -3.60 7.43
CA ARG A 31 15.02 -3.68 8.86
C ARG A 31 13.52 -3.61 9.07
N CYS A 32 13.06 -4.13 10.18
CA CYS A 32 11.69 -4.00 10.62
C CYS A 32 11.66 -3.28 11.97
N ASP A 33 10.98 -2.15 12.04
CA ASP A 33 10.73 -1.36 13.24
C ASP A 33 9.22 -1.16 13.34
N PRO A 34 8.49 -2.13 13.94
CA PRO A 34 7.03 -2.14 13.92
C PRO A 34 6.39 -0.89 14.50
N GLU A 35 6.93 -0.34 15.58
CA GLU A 35 6.38 0.86 16.22
C GLU A 35 6.49 2.08 15.30
N ALA A 36 7.66 2.33 14.73
CA ALA A 36 7.89 3.48 13.85
C ALA A 36 7.11 3.34 12.55
N GLN A 37 7.11 2.14 11.95
CA GLN A 37 6.42 1.89 10.69
C GLN A 37 4.90 1.96 10.85
N ALA A 38 4.35 1.56 11.99
CA ALA A 38 2.93 1.70 12.28
C ALA A 38 2.52 3.18 12.45
N GLN A 39 3.35 4.00 13.07
CA GLN A 39 3.13 5.44 13.14
C GLN A 39 3.14 6.06 11.73
N ASP A 40 4.12 5.70 10.92
CA ASP A 40 4.25 6.16 9.53
C ASP A 40 3.01 5.79 8.71
N PHE A 41 2.43 4.62 8.94
CA PHE A 41 1.21 4.21 8.25
C PHE A 41 0.08 5.24 8.40
N PHE A 42 -0.02 5.90 9.53
CA PHE A 42 -1.08 6.88 9.80
C PHE A 42 -0.70 8.32 9.44
N THR A 43 0.57 8.62 9.22
CA THR A 43 1.06 9.99 9.04
C THR A 43 1.67 10.26 7.66
N ASP A 44 2.17 9.24 6.97
CA ASP A 44 2.82 9.40 5.68
C ASP A 44 1.81 9.67 4.57
N ALA A 45 2.25 10.48 3.61
CA ALA A 45 1.55 10.70 2.35
C ALA A 45 2.56 11.13 1.27
N PRO A 46 2.23 10.91 -0.03
CA PRO A 46 3.04 11.43 -1.11
C PRO A 46 3.12 12.96 -1.12
N PRO A 47 4.07 13.55 -1.85
CA PRO A 47 4.14 15.01 -1.99
C PRO A 47 2.81 15.61 -2.43
N ASN A 48 2.46 16.77 -1.87
CA ASN A 48 1.25 17.52 -2.18
C ASN A 48 -0.08 16.83 -1.78
N CYS A 49 -0.01 15.71 -1.10
CA CYS A 49 -1.20 15.07 -0.53
C CYS A 49 -1.38 15.47 0.93
N ASP A 50 -2.63 15.65 1.35
CA ASP A 50 -2.97 15.85 2.76
C ASP A 50 -3.09 14.47 3.43
N PRO A 51 -2.24 14.12 4.41
CA PRO A 51 -2.32 12.83 5.09
C PRO A 51 -3.67 12.57 5.75
N ALA A 52 -4.39 13.61 6.15
CA ALA A 52 -5.71 13.50 6.77
C ALA A 52 -6.79 13.04 5.78
N GLN A 53 -6.55 13.17 4.48
CA GLN A 53 -7.48 12.78 3.42
C GLN A 53 -7.24 11.37 2.88
N SER A 54 -6.17 10.72 3.29
CA SER A 54 -5.88 9.34 2.87
C SER A 54 -6.89 8.36 3.46
N ASP A 55 -7.28 7.38 2.65
CA ASP A 55 -8.02 6.21 3.13
C ASP A 55 -7.02 5.17 3.65
N ARG A 56 -7.12 4.82 4.91
CA ARG A 56 -6.23 3.86 5.57
C ARG A 56 -7.06 2.65 5.99
N LEU A 57 -6.74 1.50 5.42
CA LEU A 57 -7.61 0.34 5.41
C LEU A 57 -6.95 -0.85 6.09
N GLY A 58 -7.77 -1.64 6.77
CA GLY A 58 -7.41 -2.95 7.29
C GLY A 58 -8.26 -4.05 6.65
N LEU A 59 -7.63 -5.15 6.28
CA LEU A 59 -8.28 -6.37 5.87
C LEU A 59 -8.19 -7.36 7.03
N PHE A 60 -9.35 -7.89 7.44
CA PHE A 60 -9.48 -8.78 8.59
C PHE A 60 -9.94 -10.16 8.15
N LEU A 61 -9.25 -11.20 8.63
CA LEU A 61 -9.64 -12.58 8.48
C LEU A 61 -9.88 -13.15 9.89
N ASN A 62 -11.10 -13.63 10.14
CA ASN A 62 -11.49 -14.15 11.47
C ASN A 62 -11.11 -13.18 12.61
N GLN A 63 -11.44 -11.89 12.42
CA GLN A 63 -11.17 -10.81 13.38
C GLN A 63 -9.68 -10.46 13.56
N ARG A 64 -8.78 -11.11 12.83
CA ARG A 64 -7.35 -10.81 12.84
C ARG A 64 -7.00 -9.84 11.73
N LEU A 65 -6.29 -8.76 12.06
CA LEU A 65 -5.73 -7.87 11.04
C LEU A 65 -4.71 -8.65 10.20
N SER A 66 -4.99 -8.76 8.92
CA SER A 66 -4.27 -9.63 7.98
C SER A 66 -3.75 -8.88 6.76
N GLY A 67 -4.08 -7.60 6.64
CA GLY A 67 -3.54 -6.73 5.60
C GLY A 67 -3.82 -5.28 5.91
N VAL A 68 -2.97 -4.39 5.37
CA VAL A 68 -3.16 -2.93 5.47
C VAL A 68 -2.96 -2.31 4.10
N ALA A 69 -3.65 -1.20 3.84
CA ALA A 69 -3.48 -0.41 2.63
C ALA A 69 -3.70 1.07 2.91
N GLU A 70 -3.02 1.93 2.14
CA GLU A 70 -3.19 3.38 2.21
C GLU A 70 -3.37 3.91 0.80
N VAL A 71 -4.45 4.66 0.59
CA VAL A 71 -4.75 5.34 -0.68
C VAL A 71 -4.72 6.84 -0.42
N ALA A 72 -3.79 7.52 -1.09
CA ALA A 72 -3.65 8.97 -1.03
C ALA A 72 -4.27 9.62 -2.26
N TYR A 73 -4.58 10.89 -2.17
CA TYR A 73 -5.24 11.63 -3.24
C TYR A 73 -4.49 12.93 -3.52
N GLY A 74 -4.22 13.20 -4.80
CA GLY A 74 -3.52 14.40 -5.24
C GLY A 74 -2.10 14.19 -5.74
N PHE A 75 -1.71 12.96 -6.04
CA PHE A 75 -0.38 12.62 -6.55
C PHE A 75 -0.48 11.46 -7.57
N PRO A 76 0.26 11.50 -8.71
CA PRO A 76 1.22 12.55 -9.11
C PRO A 76 0.57 13.87 -9.50
N GLU A 77 -0.66 13.84 -10.04
CA GLU A 77 -1.42 15.03 -10.39
C GLU A 77 -2.56 15.26 -9.38
N PRO A 78 -3.12 16.48 -9.30
CA PRO A 78 -4.16 16.80 -8.32
C PRO A 78 -5.38 15.88 -8.33
N SER A 79 -5.75 15.32 -9.49
CA SER A 79 -6.91 14.43 -9.61
C SER A 79 -6.60 12.95 -9.44
N ASP A 80 -5.31 12.59 -9.39
CA ASP A 80 -4.90 11.18 -9.32
C ASP A 80 -5.00 10.62 -7.91
N ALA A 81 -5.16 9.29 -7.82
CA ALA A 81 -5.03 8.53 -6.58
C ALA A 81 -3.71 7.74 -6.60
N TYR A 82 -3.16 7.52 -5.42
CA TYR A 82 -1.89 6.83 -5.24
C TYR A 82 -2.02 5.78 -4.14
N LEU A 83 -1.77 4.52 -4.50
CA LEU A 83 -1.72 3.42 -3.55
C LEU A 83 -0.33 3.42 -2.90
N GLY A 84 -0.20 4.08 -1.77
CA GLY A 84 1.07 4.27 -1.08
C GLY A 84 1.59 3.00 -0.42
N LEU A 85 0.68 2.13 0.00
CA LEU A 85 1.00 0.84 0.60
C LEU A 85 -0.15 -0.12 0.38
N MET A 86 0.15 -1.37 0.08
CA MET A 86 -0.77 -2.50 0.24
C MET A 86 0.05 -3.74 0.61
N LEU A 87 -0.22 -4.29 1.77
CA LEU A 87 0.56 -5.37 2.35
C LEU A 87 -0.36 -6.41 2.97
N LEU A 88 -0.12 -7.67 2.66
CA LEU A 88 -0.80 -8.81 3.28
C LEU A 88 0.16 -9.59 4.16
N GLY A 89 -0.33 -10.06 5.30
CA GLY A 89 0.40 -11.04 6.10
C GLY A 89 0.60 -12.34 5.30
N PRO A 90 1.71 -13.08 5.55
CA PRO A 90 1.96 -14.33 4.83
C PRO A 90 0.80 -15.32 4.88
N TRP A 91 0.09 -15.36 6.01
CA TRP A 91 -1.08 -16.25 6.19
C TRP A 91 -2.29 -15.87 5.32
N ALA A 92 -2.31 -14.66 4.77
CA ALA A 92 -3.41 -14.14 3.95
C ALA A 92 -3.10 -14.15 2.45
N GLN A 93 -1.90 -14.60 2.06
CA GLN A 93 -1.48 -14.63 0.66
C GLN A 93 -1.97 -15.90 -0.04
N GLY A 94 -2.12 -15.82 -1.37
CA GLY A 94 -2.42 -16.98 -2.20
C GLY A 94 -3.89 -17.43 -2.21
N ALA A 95 -4.82 -16.66 -1.63
CA ALA A 95 -6.24 -17.01 -1.55
C ALA A 95 -7.17 -15.96 -2.17
N GLY A 96 -6.63 -15.04 -2.97
CA GLY A 96 -7.42 -14.01 -3.64
C GLY A 96 -7.71 -12.76 -2.79
N HIS A 97 -7.23 -12.70 -1.56
CA HIS A 97 -7.49 -11.55 -0.68
C HIS A 97 -6.82 -10.26 -1.19
N GLY A 98 -5.64 -10.36 -1.80
CA GLY A 98 -4.97 -9.19 -2.39
C GLY A 98 -5.80 -8.56 -3.50
N ARG A 99 -6.38 -9.38 -4.36
CA ARG A 99 -7.26 -8.90 -5.43
C ARG A 99 -8.51 -8.22 -4.88
N ALA A 100 -9.14 -8.81 -3.87
CA ALA A 100 -10.32 -8.22 -3.23
C ALA A 100 -9.97 -6.90 -2.53
N PHE A 101 -8.81 -6.84 -1.88
CA PHE A 101 -8.35 -5.63 -1.21
C PHE A 101 -8.08 -4.50 -2.21
N LEU A 102 -7.39 -4.81 -3.31
CA LEU A 102 -7.15 -3.85 -4.39
C LEU A 102 -8.48 -3.34 -4.98
N ALA A 103 -9.43 -4.23 -5.25
CA ALA A 103 -10.74 -3.85 -5.78
C ALA A 103 -11.46 -2.87 -4.85
N HIS A 104 -11.34 -3.03 -3.55
CA HIS A 104 -11.90 -2.11 -2.55
C HIS A 104 -11.22 -0.73 -2.64
N ALA A 105 -9.89 -0.71 -2.70
CA ALA A 105 -9.12 0.53 -2.85
C ALA A 105 -9.50 1.27 -4.14
N GLU A 106 -9.63 0.55 -5.26
CA GLU A 106 -10.05 1.12 -6.54
C GLU A 106 -11.47 1.72 -6.45
N THR A 107 -12.37 1.06 -5.73
CA THR A 107 -13.72 1.58 -5.53
C THR A 107 -13.70 2.91 -4.79
N LEU A 108 -12.88 3.05 -3.75
CA LEU A 108 -12.73 4.31 -3.03
C LEU A 108 -12.15 5.41 -3.93
N ALA A 109 -11.14 5.09 -4.73
CA ALA A 109 -10.54 6.03 -5.66
C ALA A 109 -11.56 6.49 -6.72
N ARG A 110 -12.39 5.59 -7.25
CA ARG A 110 -13.46 5.94 -8.19
C ARG A 110 -14.52 6.86 -7.56
N ARG A 111 -14.86 6.64 -6.30
CA ARG A 111 -15.80 7.51 -5.57
C ARG A 111 -15.28 8.93 -5.44
N ARG A 112 -13.98 9.12 -5.46
CA ARG A 112 -13.33 10.43 -5.48
C ARG A 112 -13.05 10.94 -6.89
N HIS A 113 -13.59 10.28 -7.90
CA HIS A 113 -13.45 10.65 -9.32
C HIS A 113 -12.00 10.65 -9.81
N ALA A 114 -11.13 9.86 -9.19
CA ALA A 114 -9.75 9.71 -9.66
C ALA A 114 -9.75 8.95 -11.00
N PRO A 115 -9.11 9.49 -12.05
CA PRO A 115 -9.07 8.82 -13.35
C PRO A 115 -8.08 7.67 -13.41
N ARG A 116 -7.12 7.64 -12.48
CA ARG A 116 -6.01 6.69 -12.46
C ARG A 116 -5.57 6.39 -11.03
N LEU A 117 -5.08 5.17 -10.84
CA LEU A 117 -4.44 4.77 -9.59
C LEU A 117 -2.97 4.47 -9.89
N TYR A 118 -2.09 5.13 -9.18
CA TYR A 118 -0.64 4.93 -9.26
C TYR A 118 -0.14 4.16 -8.06
N LEU A 119 1.01 3.52 -8.22
CA LEU A 119 1.80 2.94 -7.13
C LEU A 119 3.27 2.93 -7.52
N ALA A 120 4.13 2.59 -6.59
CA ALA A 120 5.54 2.33 -6.84
C ALA A 120 5.90 0.91 -6.41
N VAL A 121 6.74 0.26 -7.20
CA VAL A 121 7.24 -1.09 -6.91
C VAL A 121 8.76 -1.10 -6.89
N LEU A 122 9.32 -1.82 -5.92
CA LEU A 122 10.77 -1.99 -5.78
C LEU A 122 11.27 -3.06 -6.75
N ASP A 123 12.45 -2.84 -7.31
CA ASP A 123 13.13 -3.84 -8.17
C ASP A 123 13.40 -5.16 -7.46
N VAL A 124 13.59 -5.11 -6.13
CA VAL A 124 13.81 -6.28 -5.28
C VAL A 124 12.54 -7.05 -4.95
N ASN A 125 11.37 -6.59 -5.44
CA ASN A 125 10.06 -7.21 -5.21
C ASN A 125 9.41 -7.68 -6.53
N PRO A 126 10.00 -8.66 -7.23
CA PRO A 126 9.45 -9.17 -8.49
C PRO A 126 8.08 -9.83 -8.32
N ARG A 127 7.81 -10.42 -7.16
CA ARG A 127 6.52 -11.04 -6.85
C ARG A 127 5.41 -10.01 -6.75
N GLY A 128 5.69 -8.88 -6.11
CA GLY A 128 4.77 -7.74 -6.06
C GLY A 128 4.50 -7.17 -7.44
N ARG A 129 5.56 -6.98 -8.24
CA ARG A 129 5.42 -6.51 -9.61
C ARG A 129 4.52 -7.43 -10.45
N ALA A 130 4.73 -8.74 -10.35
CA ALA A 130 3.92 -9.72 -11.09
C ALA A 130 2.44 -9.63 -10.68
N PHE A 131 2.16 -9.44 -9.40
CA PHE A 131 0.79 -9.21 -8.92
C PHE A 131 0.18 -7.95 -9.54
N TRP A 132 0.89 -6.81 -9.50
CA TRP A 132 0.39 -5.55 -10.06
C TRP A 132 0.13 -5.67 -11.56
N GLU A 133 1.02 -6.32 -12.29
CA GLU A 133 0.84 -6.53 -13.75
C GLU A 133 -0.40 -7.38 -14.03
N ARG A 134 -0.63 -8.46 -13.27
CA ARG A 134 -1.84 -9.28 -13.41
C ARG A 134 -3.12 -8.48 -13.14
N GLU A 135 -3.05 -7.52 -12.22
CA GLU A 135 -4.20 -6.69 -11.85
C GLU A 135 -4.38 -5.47 -12.75
N GLY A 136 -3.58 -5.34 -13.81
CA GLY A 136 -3.78 -4.33 -14.84
C GLY A 136 -2.90 -3.09 -14.74
N PHE A 137 -1.94 -3.07 -13.83
CA PHE A 137 -0.97 -1.98 -13.75
C PHE A 137 0.12 -2.14 -14.80
N LYS A 138 0.59 -1.00 -15.33
CA LYS A 138 1.70 -0.93 -16.28
C LYS A 138 2.75 0.03 -15.77
N GLY A 139 4.03 -0.25 -16.06
CA GLY A 139 5.12 0.66 -15.77
C GLY A 139 4.98 1.96 -16.54
N THR A 140 5.30 3.09 -15.90
CA THR A 140 5.26 4.41 -16.53
C THR A 140 6.58 4.76 -17.23
N GLY A 141 7.64 4.00 -16.99
CA GLY A 141 8.99 4.34 -17.40
C GLY A 141 9.70 5.30 -16.44
N LEU A 142 8.99 5.82 -15.43
CA LEU A 142 9.61 6.64 -14.40
C LEU A 142 10.13 5.76 -13.28
N SER A 143 11.43 5.86 -13.03
CA SER A 143 12.07 5.16 -11.91
C SER A 143 13.04 6.11 -11.21
N ARG A 144 13.29 5.83 -9.94
CA ARG A 144 14.28 6.54 -9.16
C ARG A 144 15.04 5.57 -8.27
N LYS A 145 16.24 5.94 -7.90
CA LYS A 145 17.04 5.18 -6.95
C LYS A 145 16.79 5.72 -5.55
N ASP A 146 16.46 4.82 -4.61
CA ASP A 146 16.36 5.19 -3.20
C ASP A 146 17.77 5.48 -2.67
N ALA A 147 17.94 6.67 -2.09
CA ALA A 147 19.25 7.13 -1.61
C ALA A 147 19.76 6.32 -0.41
N ILE A 148 18.88 5.71 0.37
CA ILE A 148 19.23 4.97 1.58
C ILE A 148 19.53 3.51 1.24
N THR A 149 18.61 2.82 0.54
CA THR A 149 18.70 1.39 0.26
C THR A 149 19.42 1.07 -1.05
N GLY A 150 19.46 2.02 -1.98
CA GLY A 150 19.97 1.80 -3.33
C GLY A 150 19.00 1.04 -4.24
N HIS A 151 17.81 0.70 -3.77
CA HIS A 151 16.80 0.03 -4.59
C HIS A 151 16.29 0.96 -5.69
N LEU A 152 16.00 0.40 -6.86
CA LEU A 152 15.25 1.10 -7.89
C LEU A 152 13.76 0.99 -7.60
N VAL A 153 13.07 2.12 -7.69
CA VAL A 153 11.64 2.23 -7.46
C VAL A 153 11.00 2.67 -8.76
N GLU A 154 10.14 1.84 -9.32
CA GLU A 154 9.43 2.16 -10.57
C GLU A 154 7.97 2.50 -10.28
N ARG A 155 7.50 3.56 -10.92
CA ARG A 155 6.09 3.95 -10.85
C ARG A 155 5.28 3.13 -11.84
N MET A 156 4.13 2.65 -11.37
CA MET A 156 3.16 1.93 -12.19
C MET A 156 1.80 2.64 -12.14
N VAL A 157 0.96 2.41 -13.13
CA VAL A 157 -0.34 3.09 -13.26
C VAL A 157 -1.39 2.13 -13.82
N LYS A 158 -2.63 2.32 -13.36
CA LYS A 158 -3.82 1.64 -13.86
C LYS A 158 -4.94 2.67 -14.07
N PRO A 159 -5.58 2.71 -15.27
CA PRO A 159 -6.80 3.51 -15.48
C PRO A 159 -7.93 2.96 -14.60
N LEU A 160 -8.74 3.88 -14.09
CA LEU A 160 -9.91 3.51 -13.28
C LEU A 160 -11.24 3.67 -14.03
#